data_7253dfde01c5d74cbb56286c5b763226
#
_entry.id   7253dfde01c5d74cbb56286c5b763226
#
_cell.length_a   1.000
_cell.length_b   1.000
_cell.length_c   1.000
_cell.angle_alpha   90.00
_cell.angle_beta   90.00
_cell.angle_gamma   90.00
#
_symmetry.space_group_name_H-M   'P 1'
#
loop_
_entity.id
_entity.type
_entity.pdbx_description
1 polymer ?
#
loop_
_entity_poly.entity_id
_entity_poly.type
_entity_poly.pdbx_seq_one_letter_code
_entity_poly.pdbx_strand_id
1 'polypeptide(L)'
;MTMKRYAMTKPCLAGLLASAIFAASAGPLDDAIEKGTRFLLARQQDEGCWSDRQMPALTALGVWALCQSGLPREQTHDAIARGVRFVLATQREDGGFYVPKPGRGGSGLGNYNTSVCLSALFVSGQAPATALLKAREYIASSQLTGDDTMAGGFGYDKISRRRYADLSNTAYALDAMRRTSSLEELRPGGARVDLDWDKALAFVENLMKQDGPDAGGAAYNARTPQAGRETNATGRVSLRAYGSMTYAAVLSMCHARLDRGDPRVRQALEYCQKYWSLDENPGMGSQGLYYFYDILARALAAAQVAAVGEHDWRRELAAKLCSLQRPDGSWMNDNNRFWESDPVLCTSFALLALELCREPAPGGETPDETRM
;
A
#
# COMPACT_ATOMS: atom_id res chain seq x y z
N MET A 1 0.75 16.39 92.27
CA MET A 1 0.31 17.66 91.65
C MET A 1 1.03 17.74 90.30
N THR A 2 0.36 17.30 89.24
CA THR A 2 0.99 17.06 87.99
C THR A 2 0.26 17.90 86.92
N MET A 3 0.94 18.88 86.40
CA MET A 3 0.44 19.76 85.35
C MET A 3 0.54 19.06 83.94
N LYS A 4 -0.64 18.87 83.34
CA LYS A 4 -0.72 18.43 81.94
C LYS A 4 -0.47 19.60 80.99
N ARG A 5 0.54 19.45 80.12
CA ARG A 5 0.79 20.35 78.99
C ARG A 5 -0.06 19.91 77.78
N TYR A 6 -0.89 20.80 77.27
CA TYR A 6 -1.63 20.66 76.01
C TYR A 6 -0.65 20.96 74.86
N ALA A 7 -0.53 20.01 73.92
CA ALA A 7 0.15 20.20 72.67
C ALA A 7 -0.86 20.63 71.58
N MET A 8 -0.68 21.81 71.01
CA MET A 8 -1.43 22.31 69.87
C MET A 8 -0.88 21.65 68.60
N THR A 9 -1.72 20.86 67.93
CA THR A 9 -1.46 20.35 66.60
C THR A 9 -1.82 21.39 65.54
N LYS A 10 -0.85 21.75 64.70
CA LYS A 10 -1.03 22.58 63.51
C LYS A 10 -1.69 21.76 62.38
N PRO A 11 -2.64 22.30 61.59
CA PRO A 11 -3.17 21.59 60.43
C PRO A 11 -2.13 21.62 59.30
N CYS A 12 -1.83 20.43 58.78
CA CYS A 12 -1.03 20.23 57.58
C CYS A 12 -1.87 20.59 56.36
N LEU A 13 -1.56 21.70 55.66
CA LEU A 13 -2.13 21.99 54.34
C LEU A 13 -1.49 21.02 53.36
N ALA A 14 -2.22 19.95 52.97
CA ALA A 14 -1.85 19.12 51.85
C ALA A 14 -2.20 19.90 50.57
N GLY A 15 -1.18 20.45 49.92
CA GLY A 15 -1.31 21.04 48.57
C GLY A 15 -1.61 19.95 47.55
N LEU A 16 -2.80 19.98 46.97
CA LEU A 16 -3.12 19.25 45.75
C LEU A 16 -2.30 19.82 44.58
N LEU A 17 -1.17 19.19 44.25
CA LEU A 17 -0.53 19.35 42.97
C LEU A 17 -1.38 18.65 41.91
N ALA A 18 -2.25 19.41 41.25
CA ALA A 18 -2.89 18.98 40.02
C ALA A 18 -1.80 18.85 38.94
N SER A 19 -1.38 17.61 38.69
CA SER A 19 -0.55 17.29 37.53
C SER A 19 -1.40 17.53 36.29
N ALA A 20 -1.26 18.69 35.66
CA ALA A 20 -1.76 18.92 34.31
C ALA A 20 -0.92 18.01 33.39
N ILE A 21 -1.49 16.86 33.02
CA ILE A 21 -1.00 16.08 31.90
C ILE A 21 -1.24 16.94 30.67
N PHE A 22 -0.21 17.64 30.21
CA PHE A 22 -0.18 18.22 28.87
C PHE A 22 -0.29 17.05 27.90
N ALA A 23 -1.49 16.78 27.39
CA ALA A 23 -1.64 16.04 26.16
C ALA A 23 -0.82 16.83 25.12
N ALA A 24 0.29 16.28 24.66
CA ALA A 24 1.00 16.84 23.52
C ALA A 24 -0.05 16.94 22.41
N SER A 25 -0.27 18.15 21.86
CA SER A 25 -1.17 18.33 20.73
C SER A 25 -0.65 17.45 19.60
N ALA A 26 -1.49 16.56 19.08
CA ALA A 26 -1.17 15.78 17.90
C ALA A 26 -0.74 16.73 16.79
N GLY A 27 0.32 16.37 16.07
CA GLY A 27 0.79 17.19 14.96
C GLY A 27 -0.19 17.16 13.78
N PRO A 28 -0.06 18.05 12.80
CA PRO A 28 -0.95 18.09 11.64
C PRO A 28 -1.09 16.74 10.92
N LEU A 29 -0.05 15.92 10.93
CA LEU A 29 -0.04 14.57 10.38
C LEU A 29 -0.97 13.63 11.16
N ASP A 30 -0.87 13.61 12.48
CA ASP A 30 -1.72 12.76 13.32
C ASP A 30 -3.19 13.19 13.26
N ASP A 31 -3.45 14.50 13.24
CA ASP A 31 -4.79 15.05 13.05
C ASP A 31 -5.39 14.61 11.70
N ALA A 32 -4.61 14.62 10.63
CA ALA A 32 -5.07 14.21 9.32
C ALA A 32 -5.37 12.70 9.28
N ILE A 33 -4.52 11.88 9.88
CA ILE A 33 -4.74 10.44 10.00
C ILE A 33 -6.01 10.16 10.82
N GLU A 34 -6.19 10.82 11.96
CA GLU A 34 -7.37 10.65 12.80
C GLU A 34 -8.66 10.98 12.03
N LYS A 35 -8.72 12.14 11.35
CA LYS A 35 -9.89 12.56 10.58
C LYS A 35 -10.20 11.58 9.43
N GLY A 36 -9.19 11.15 8.68
CA GLY A 36 -9.36 10.17 7.62
C GLY A 36 -9.83 8.81 8.13
N THR A 37 -9.30 8.38 9.27
CA THR A 37 -9.74 7.14 9.92
C THR A 37 -11.20 7.23 10.37
N ARG A 38 -11.61 8.34 10.98
CA ARG A 38 -13.01 8.59 11.36
C ARG A 38 -13.93 8.62 10.15
N PHE A 39 -13.47 9.20 9.02
CA PHE A 39 -14.23 9.14 7.78
C PHE A 39 -14.46 7.70 7.33
N LEU A 40 -13.43 6.83 7.29
CA LEU A 40 -13.59 5.43 6.93
C LEU A 40 -14.55 4.71 7.87
N LEU A 41 -14.42 4.90 9.20
CA LEU A 41 -15.31 4.30 10.18
C LEU A 41 -16.79 4.67 9.94
N ALA A 42 -17.05 5.95 9.59
CA ALA A 42 -18.39 6.44 9.31
C ALA A 42 -18.98 5.97 7.97
N ARG A 43 -18.12 5.48 7.04
CA ARG A 43 -18.51 5.04 5.69
C ARG A 43 -18.62 3.53 5.54
N GLN A 44 -18.33 2.76 6.58
CA GLN A 44 -18.53 1.32 6.53
C GLN A 44 -20.01 0.98 6.44
N GLN A 45 -20.39 0.16 5.47
CA GLN A 45 -21.75 -0.32 5.27
C GLN A 45 -22.11 -1.41 6.31
N ASP A 46 -23.39 -1.69 6.48
CA ASP A 46 -23.88 -2.65 7.48
C ASP A 46 -23.30 -4.05 7.29
N GLU A 47 -23.09 -4.47 6.04
CA GLU A 47 -22.47 -5.77 5.72
C GLU A 47 -20.97 -5.82 6.01
N GLY A 48 -20.36 -4.71 6.39
CA GLY A 48 -18.94 -4.59 6.72
C GLY A 48 -18.05 -4.18 5.57
N CYS A 49 -18.59 -4.00 4.37
CA CYS A 49 -17.82 -3.54 3.22
C CYS A 49 -17.73 -2.00 3.16
N TRP A 50 -16.82 -1.53 2.31
CA TRP A 50 -16.73 -0.15 1.88
C TRP A 50 -16.90 -0.09 0.36
N SER A 51 -17.57 0.98 -0.12
CA SER A 51 -17.73 1.27 -1.55
C SER A 51 -18.40 0.12 -2.34
N ASP A 52 -17.80 -0.35 -3.44
CA ASP A 52 -18.38 -1.39 -4.29
C ASP A 52 -18.15 -2.80 -3.70
N ARG A 53 -19.21 -3.44 -3.28
CA ARG A 53 -19.20 -4.81 -2.72
C ARG A 53 -18.70 -5.88 -3.72
N GLN A 54 -18.68 -5.58 -5.02
CA GLN A 54 -18.13 -6.48 -6.04
C GLN A 54 -16.62 -6.37 -6.18
N MET A 55 -16.01 -5.43 -5.45
CA MET A 55 -14.58 -5.15 -5.44
C MET A 55 -14.01 -5.32 -4.03
N PRO A 56 -13.75 -6.57 -3.58
CA PRO A 56 -13.28 -6.82 -2.22
C PRO A 56 -11.98 -6.11 -1.86
N ALA A 57 -11.15 -5.76 -2.85
CA ALA A 57 -9.95 -4.95 -2.63
C ALA A 57 -10.26 -3.57 -2.02
N LEU A 58 -11.39 -2.93 -2.32
CA LEU A 58 -11.77 -1.64 -1.72
C LEU A 58 -12.02 -1.78 -0.23
N THR A 59 -12.71 -2.86 0.18
CA THR A 59 -12.89 -3.18 1.60
C THR A 59 -11.55 -3.54 2.25
N ALA A 60 -10.71 -4.31 1.58
CA ALA A 60 -9.41 -4.70 2.09
C ALA A 60 -8.48 -3.50 2.32
N LEU A 61 -8.46 -2.51 1.42
CA LEU A 61 -7.71 -1.27 1.60
C LEU A 61 -8.19 -0.49 2.83
N GLY A 62 -9.51 -0.40 3.04
CA GLY A 62 -10.08 0.20 4.25
C GLY A 62 -9.66 -0.53 5.53
N VAL A 63 -9.72 -1.88 5.54
CA VAL A 63 -9.22 -2.71 6.64
C VAL A 63 -7.74 -2.43 6.90
N TRP A 64 -6.92 -2.42 5.87
CA TRP A 64 -5.47 -2.18 5.99
C TRP A 64 -5.18 -0.79 6.57
N ALA A 65 -5.82 0.25 6.05
CA ALA A 65 -5.67 1.61 6.58
C ALA A 65 -6.08 1.72 8.05
N LEU A 66 -7.21 1.08 8.44
CA LEU A 66 -7.65 1.07 9.85
C LEU A 66 -6.66 0.32 10.77
N CYS A 67 -6.04 -0.77 10.29
CA CYS A 67 -5.06 -1.51 11.08
C CYS A 67 -3.80 -0.69 11.40
N GLN A 68 -3.44 0.24 10.53
CA GLN A 68 -2.22 1.06 10.65
C GLN A 68 -2.49 2.46 11.22
N SER A 69 -3.75 2.87 11.41
CA SER A 69 -4.15 4.25 11.78
C SER A 69 -3.61 4.78 13.10
N GLY A 70 -3.03 3.91 13.94
CA GLY A 70 -2.53 4.30 15.28
C GLY A 70 -3.62 4.69 16.27
N LEU A 71 -4.91 4.67 15.89
CA LEU A 71 -6.00 4.89 16.83
C LEU A 71 -6.11 3.74 17.84
N PRO A 72 -6.63 4.02 19.05
CA PRO A 72 -6.91 2.98 20.04
C PRO A 72 -7.72 1.83 19.44
N ARG A 73 -7.28 0.60 19.71
CA ARG A 73 -7.85 -0.61 19.11
C ARG A 73 -9.36 -0.73 19.32
N GLU A 74 -9.84 -0.22 20.44
CA GLU A 74 -11.26 -0.20 20.79
C GLU A 74 -12.12 0.60 19.81
N GLN A 75 -11.53 1.57 19.12
CA GLN A 75 -12.23 2.41 18.13
C GLN A 75 -12.30 1.78 16.75
N THR A 76 -11.36 0.88 16.39
CA THR A 76 -11.24 0.33 15.04
C THR A 76 -11.57 -1.17 14.96
N HIS A 77 -11.45 -1.90 16.07
CA HIS A 77 -11.54 -3.36 16.14
C HIS A 77 -12.81 -3.92 15.46
N ASP A 78 -13.99 -3.38 15.81
CA ASP A 78 -15.26 -3.90 15.29
C ASP A 78 -15.41 -3.65 13.79
N ALA A 79 -14.95 -2.50 13.30
CA ALA A 79 -14.96 -2.17 11.88
C ALA A 79 -13.99 -3.08 11.11
N ILE A 80 -12.78 -3.29 11.62
CA ILE A 80 -11.80 -4.22 11.06
C ILE A 80 -12.40 -5.63 11.00
N ALA A 81 -12.97 -6.13 12.12
CA ALA A 81 -13.54 -7.46 12.18
C ALA A 81 -14.71 -7.67 11.20
N ARG A 82 -15.56 -6.66 11.00
CA ARG A 82 -16.64 -6.72 9.98
C ARG A 82 -16.07 -6.73 8.56
N GLY A 83 -15.07 -5.88 8.27
CA GLY A 83 -14.41 -5.84 6.98
C GLY A 83 -13.68 -7.14 6.67
N VAL A 84 -12.96 -7.71 7.63
CA VAL A 84 -12.29 -9.02 7.50
C VAL A 84 -13.31 -10.12 7.17
N ARG A 85 -14.44 -10.19 7.90
CA ARG A 85 -15.49 -11.17 7.60
C ARG A 85 -16.06 -11.01 6.20
N PHE A 86 -16.31 -9.77 5.76
CA PHE A 86 -16.77 -9.49 4.41
C PHE A 86 -15.77 -9.99 3.36
N VAL A 87 -14.48 -9.66 3.50
CA VAL A 87 -13.44 -10.09 2.55
C VAL A 87 -13.33 -11.61 2.52
N LEU A 88 -13.27 -12.26 3.70
CA LEU A 88 -13.20 -13.73 3.79
C LEU A 88 -14.38 -14.43 3.11
N ALA A 89 -15.58 -13.84 3.17
CA ALA A 89 -16.77 -14.39 2.48
C ALA A 89 -16.67 -14.33 0.95
N THR A 90 -15.73 -13.57 0.38
CA THR A 90 -15.49 -13.53 -1.08
C THR A 90 -14.47 -14.55 -1.55
N GLN A 91 -13.85 -15.33 -0.64
CA GLN A 91 -12.87 -16.36 -1.05
C GLN A 91 -13.53 -17.46 -1.86
N ARG A 92 -12.93 -17.78 -3.00
CA ARG A 92 -13.39 -18.83 -3.91
C ARG A 92 -12.68 -20.16 -3.63
N GLU A 93 -13.18 -21.22 -4.25
CA GLU A 93 -12.60 -22.58 -4.12
C GLU A 93 -11.14 -22.64 -4.59
N ASP A 94 -10.78 -21.83 -5.60
CA ASP A 94 -9.42 -21.70 -6.13
C ASP A 94 -8.47 -20.88 -5.23
N GLY A 95 -8.96 -20.40 -4.08
CA GLY A 95 -8.22 -19.64 -3.09
C GLY A 95 -8.24 -18.12 -3.31
N GLY A 96 -8.68 -17.63 -4.48
CA GLY A 96 -8.74 -16.21 -4.81
C GLY A 96 -9.86 -15.47 -4.08
N PHE A 97 -9.66 -14.19 -3.80
CA PHE A 97 -10.68 -13.28 -3.27
C PHE A 97 -11.25 -12.43 -4.39
N TYR A 98 -12.41 -12.78 -4.91
CA TYR A 98 -13.05 -12.02 -5.99
C TYR A 98 -14.54 -12.36 -6.13
N VAL A 99 -15.28 -11.44 -6.77
CA VAL A 99 -16.68 -11.67 -7.15
C VAL A 99 -16.71 -11.88 -8.67
N PRO A 100 -17.10 -13.08 -9.18
CA PRO A 100 -17.16 -13.35 -10.59
C PRO A 100 -18.12 -12.41 -11.32
N LYS A 101 -17.73 -11.92 -12.50
CA LYS A 101 -18.59 -11.10 -13.36
C LYS A 101 -19.19 -11.97 -14.48
N PRO A 102 -20.50 -12.27 -14.45
CA PRO A 102 -21.15 -13.04 -15.50
C PRO A 102 -20.96 -12.41 -16.90
N GLY A 103 -20.72 -13.25 -17.91
CA GLY A 103 -20.66 -12.83 -19.31
C GLY A 103 -19.38 -12.23 -19.82
N ARG A 104 -18.38 -11.94 -18.96
CA ARG A 104 -17.09 -11.36 -19.38
C ARG A 104 -15.93 -12.35 -19.41
N GLY A 105 -16.16 -13.60 -19.01
CA GLY A 105 -15.14 -14.66 -19.08
C GLY A 105 -13.89 -14.41 -18.23
N GLY A 106 -14.02 -13.67 -17.14
CA GLY A 106 -12.93 -13.34 -16.22
C GLY A 106 -13.35 -13.47 -14.75
N SER A 107 -12.38 -13.48 -13.86
CA SER A 107 -12.59 -13.57 -12.40
C SER A 107 -12.91 -12.22 -11.72
N GLY A 108 -13.28 -11.18 -12.48
CA GLY A 108 -13.58 -9.87 -11.89
C GLY A 108 -12.37 -9.23 -11.20
N LEU A 109 -11.21 -9.18 -11.86
CA LEU A 109 -9.94 -8.68 -11.34
C LEU A 109 -9.38 -9.55 -10.20
N GLY A 110 -9.49 -10.88 -10.36
CA GLY A 110 -9.18 -11.85 -9.30
C GLY A 110 -7.77 -11.73 -8.74
N ASN A 111 -6.76 -11.50 -9.58
CA ASN A 111 -5.38 -11.36 -9.12
C ASN A 111 -5.16 -10.04 -8.33
N TYR A 112 -5.68 -8.91 -8.84
CA TYR A 112 -5.63 -7.63 -8.13
C TYR A 112 -6.31 -7.73 -6.77
N ASN A 113 -7.58 -8.18 -6.77
CA ASN A 113 -8.34 -8.32 -5.54
C ASN A 113 -7.66 -9.25 -4.54
N THR A 114 -7.16 -10.40 -4.99
CA THR A 114 -6.53 -11.38 -4.10
C THR A 114 -5.25 -10.84 -3.49
N SER A 115 -4.42 -10.14 -4.27
CA SER A 115 -3.16 -9.56 -3.78
C SER A 115 -3.39 -8.50 -2.69
N VAL A 116 -4.34 -7.59 -2.92
CA VAL A 116 -4.69 -6.57 -1.92
C VAL A 116 -5.34 -7.18 -0.69
N CYS A 117 -6.30 -8.12 -0.89
CA CYS A 117 -6.98 -8.80 0.20
C CYS A 117 -6.02 -9.62 1.06
N LEU A 118 -5.08 -10.36 0.44
CA LEU A 118 -4.09 -11.14 1.16
C LEU A 118 -3.23 -10.26 2.08
N SER A 119 -2.73 -9.14 1.57
CA SER A 119 -1.92 -8.19 2.35
C SER A 119 -2.72 -7.62 3.53
N ALA A 120 -3.93 -7.13 3.28
CA ALA A 120 -4.78 -6.54 4.31
C ALA A 120 -5.20 -7.55 5.39
N LEU A 121 -5.60 -8.75 4.99
CA LEU A 121 -5.98 -9.83 5.91
C LEU A 121 -4.79 -10.28 6.77
N PHE A 122 -3.60 -10.36 6.20
CA PHE A 122 -2.38 -10.68 6.94
C PHE A 122 -2.08 -9.61 7.99
N VAL A 123 -2.08 -8.32 7.59
CA VAL A 123 -1.86 -7.19 8.51
C VAL A 123 -2.90 -7.13 9.62
N SER A 124 -4.15 -7.50 9.35
CA SER A 124 -5.20 -7.53 10.36
C SER A 124 -4.97 -8.53 11.49
N GLY A 125 -4.22 -9.60 11.21
CA GLY A 125 -4.01 -10.72 12.15
C GLY A 125 -5.29 -11.50 12.51
N GLN A 126 -6.42 -11.24 11.81
CA GLN A 126 -7.74 -11.81 12.15
C GLN A 126 -8.20 -12.89 11.16
N ALA A 127 -7.44 -13.17 10.11
CA ALA A 127 -7.79 -14.18 9.11
C ALA A 127 -7.14 -15.53 9.42
N PRO A 128 -7.84 -16.67 9.16
CA PRO A 128 -7.25 -17.98 9.32
C PRO A 128 -6.06 -18.21 8.38
N ALA A 129 -4.97 -18.78 8.89
CA ALA A 129 -3.77 -19.08 8.08
C ALA A 129 -4.11 -19.93 6.85
N THR A 130 -5.06 -20.85 6.95
CA THR A 130 -5.52 -21.69 5.83
C THR A 130 -6.11 -20.87 4.68
N ALA A 131 -6.85 -19.81 4.97
CA ALA A 131 -7.39 -18.91 3.94
C ALA A 131 -6.27 -18.12 3.25
N LEU A 132 -5.31 -17.61 4.03
CA LEU A 132 -4.16 -16.87 3.52
C LEU A 132 -3.23 -17.74 2.67
N LEU A 133 -2.97 -19.00 3.10
CA LEU A 133 -2.17 -19.96 2.33
C LEU A 133 -2.80 -20.30 0.99
N LYS A 134 -4.14 -20.48 0.92
CA LYS A 134 -4.87 -20.65 -0.35
C LYS A 134 -4.77 -19.45 -1.26
N ALA A 135 -4.82 -18.23 -0.70
CA ALA A 135 -4.64 -17.02 -1.49
C ALA A 135 -3.22 -16.90 -2.06
N ARG A 136 -2.19 -17.32 -1.31
CA ARG A 136 -0.82 -17.42 -1.83
C ARG A 136 -0.72 -18.41 -3.01
N GLU A 137 -1.38 -19.56 -2.90
CA GLU A 137 -1.45 -20.54 -4.00
C GLU A 137 -2.11 -19.95 -5.25
N TYR A 138 -3.22 -19.22 -5.06
CA TYR A 138 -3.88 -18.52 -6.16
C TYR A 138 -2.93 -17.55 -6.86
N ILE A 139 -2.23 -16.69 -6.10
CA ILE A 139 -1.30 -15.71 -6.67
C ILE A 139 -0.14 -16.42 -7.37
N ALA A 140 0.52 -17.38 -6.73
CA ALA A 140 1.64 -18.10 -7.32
C ALA A 140 1.25 -18.79 -8.64
N SER A 141 0.06 -19.41 -8.69
CA SER A 141 -0.45 -20.03 -9.91
C SER A 141 -0.95 -19.05 -10.97
N SER A 142 -1.02 -17.75 -10.64
CA SER A 142 -1.39 -16.67 -11.58
C SER A 142 -0.18 -16.05 -12.29
N GLN A 143 1.04 -16.33 -11.82
CA GLN A 143 2.26 -15.86 -12.47
C GLN A 143 2.36 -16.42 -13.89
N LEU A 144 2.60 -15.54 -14.85
CA LEU A 144 2.72 -15.97 -16.24
C LEU A 144 4.01 -16.74 -16.47
N THR A 145 3.88 -17.94 -17.00
CA THR A 145 4.99 -18.82 -17.38
C THR A 145 5.36 -18.65 -18.86
N GLY A 146 6.46 -19.26 -19.29
CA GLY A 146 6.96 -19.21 -20.69
C GLY A 146 8.19 -18.33 -20.82
N ASP A 147 8.53 -17.97 -22.07
CA ASP A 147 9.78 -17.27 -22.42
C ASP A 147 9.54 -15.97 -23.20
N ASP A 148 8.29 -15.47 -23.20
CA ASP A 148 7.95 -14.19 -23.80
C ASP A 148 8.16 -13.01 -22.82
N THR A 149 8.01 -11.79 -23.32
CA THR A 149 8.20 -10.56 -22.55
C THR A 149 7.18 -10.35 -21.42
N MET A 150 6.19 -11.22 -21.25
CA MET A 150 5.21 -11.20 -20.18
C MET A 150 5.48 -12.27 -19.13
N ALA A 151 6.40 -13.19 -19.39
CA ALA A 151 6.76 -14.23 -18.43
C ALA A 151 7.26 -13.60 -17.12
N GLY A 152 6.83 -14.15 -16.00
CA GLY A 152 7.12 -13.62 -14.66
C GLY A 152 6.16 -12.55 -14.16
N GLY A 153 5.43 -11.88 -15.07
CA GLY A 153 4.47 -10.83 -14.72
C GLY A 153 3.08 -11.36 -14.36
N PHE A 154 2.23 -10.45 -13.92
CA PHE A 154 0.85 -10.71 -13.52
C PHE A 154 -0.11 -9.77 -14.24
N GLY A 155 -1.26 -10.30 -14.66
CA GLY A 155 -2.37 -9.51 -15.15
C GLY A 155 -3.46 -9.35 -14.10
N TYR A 156 -4.58 -8.73 -14.49
CA TYR A 156 -5.72 -8.52 -13.60
C TYR A 156 -6.34 -9.82 -13.09
N ASP A 157 -6.19 -10.91 -13.87
CA ASP A 157 -6.96 -12.11 -13.62
C ASP A 157 -6.28 -13.35 -14.24
N LYS A 158 -6.40 -14.47 -13.54
CA LYS A 158 -5.84 -15.76 -13.96
C LYS A 158 -6.57 -16.37 -15.15
N ILE A 159 -7.86 -16.05 -15.34
CA ILE A 159 -8.76 -16.72 -16.28
C ILE A 159 -8.91 -15.91 -17.59
N SER A 160 -8.11 -14.88 -17.80
CA SER A 160 -8.18 -14.07 -19.00
C SER A 160 -7.91 -14.88 -20.27
N ARG A 161 -8.78 -14.74 -21.28
CA ARG A 161 -8.55 -15.34 -22.61
C ARG A 161 -7.34 -14.75 -23.34
N ARG A 162 -6.84 -13.58 -22.89
CA ARG A 162 -5.67 -12.94 -23.46
C ARG A 162 -4.55 -12.98 -22.45
N ARG A 163 -3.41 -13.48 -22.89
CA ARG A 163 -2.17 -13.38 -22.14
C ARG A 163 -1.82 -11.89 -21.97
N TYR A 164 -1.77 -11.45 -20.73
CA TYR A 164 -1.61 -10.05 -20.38
C TYR A 164 -0.94 -9.93 -19.01
N ALA A 165 0.07 -9.09 -18.93
CA ALA A 165 0.70 -8.66 -17.68
C ALA A 165 0.93 -7.16 -17.69
N ASP A 166 0.93 -6.55 -16.52
CA ASP A 166 1.30 -5.17 -16.30
C ASP A 166 2.03 -4.99 -14.97
N LEU A 167 2.73 -3.86 -14.85
CA LEU A 167 3.59 -3.62 -13.70
C LEU A 167 2.81 -3.34 -12.42
N SER A 168 1.62 -2.74 -12.50
CA SER A 168 0.80 -2.46 -11.32
C SER A 168 0.32 -3.75 -10.66
N ASN A 169 -0.29 -4.66 -11.44
CA ASN A 169 -0.72 -5.96 -10.92
C ASN A 169 0.47 -6.81 -10.44
N THR A 170 1.60 -6.73 -11.14
CA THR A 170 2.82 -7.42 -10.72
C THR A 170 3.32 -6.89 -9.38
N ALA A 171 3.41 -5.57 -9.18
CA ALA A 171 3.85 -4.99 -7.92
C ALA A 171 2.96 -5.40 -6.72
N TYR A 172 1.63 -5.41 -6.89
CA TYR A 172 0.72 -5.89 -5.85
C TYR A 172 0.91 -7.37 -5.54
N ALA A 173 1.12 -8.21 -6.55
CA ALA A 173 1.34 -9.65 -6.35
C ALA A 173 2.66 -9.90 -5.61
N LEU A 174 3.76 -9.24 -6.02
CA LEU A 174 5.06 -9.36 -5.38
C LEU A 174 5.03 -8.88 -3.93
N ASP A 175 4.38 -7.73 -3.65
CA ASP A 175 4.21 -7.22 -2.29
C ASP A 175 3.45 -8.22 -1.41
N ALA A 176 2.31 -8.71 -1.87
CA ALA A 176 1.50 -9.66 -1.12
C ALA A 176 2.29 -10.95 -0.80
N MET A 177 3.00 -11.51 -1.77
CA MET A 177 3.78 -12.73 -1.59
C MET A 177 4.99 -12.52 -0.68
N ARG A 178 5.66 -11.37 -0.77
CA ARG A 178 6.79 -11.04 0.11
C ARG A 178 6.32 -10.82 1.54
N ARG A 179 5.33 -9.97 1.75
CA ARG A 179 4.74 -9.63 3.05
C ARG A 179 4.27 -10.85 3.82
N THR A 180 3.73 -11.83 3.13
CA THR A 180 3.13 -13.03 3.74
C THR A 180 4.04 -14.26 3.71
N SER A 181 5.33 -14.09 3.41
CA SER A 181 6.27 -15.21 3.25
C SER A 181 6.42 -16.08 4.49
N SER A 182 6.30 -15.51 5.69
CA SER A 182 6.35 -16.25 6.97
C SER A 182 5.20 -17.24 7.15
N LEU A 183 4.06 -17.06 6.46
CA LEU A 183 2.95 -18.02 6.52
C LEU A 183 3.34 -19.41 5.99
N GLU A 184 4.35 -19.49 5.14
CA GLU A 184 4.80 -20.78 4.59
C GLU A 184 5.40 -21.72 5.67
N GLU A 185 5.79 -21.19 6.82
CA GLU A 185 6.20 -21.96 7.98
C GLU A 185 5.03 -22.74 8.61
N LEU A 186 3.80 -22.26 8.39
CA LEU A 186 2.56 -22.87 8.87
C LEU A 186 1.97 -23.86 7.85
N ARG A 187 2.59 -24.04 6.66
CA ARG A 187 2.04 -24.89 5.61
C ARG A 187 2.18 -26.37 5.96
N PRO A 188 1.07 -27.12 5.96
CA PRO A 188 1.12 -28.57 6.15
C PRO A 188 1.94 -29.26 5.04
N GLY A 189 2.76 -30.24 5.40
CA GLY A 189 3.50 -31.05 4.43
C GLY A 189 4.80 -30.45 3.91
N GLY A 190 5.19 -29.27 4.32
CA GLY A 190 6.52 -28.70 4.13
C GLY A 190 6.89 -28.20 2.73
N ALA A 191 6.04 -28.37 1.72
CA ALA A 191 6.28 -27.83 0.38
C ALA A 191 5.86 -26.36 0.31
N ARG A 192 6.84 -25.45 0.30
CA ARG A 192 6.59 -24.02 0.22
C ARG A 192 6.04 -23.63 -1.15
N VAL A 193 5.10 -22.68 -1.14
CA VAL A 193 4.57 -22.03 -2.35
C VAL A 193 5.16 -20.63 -2.47
N ASP A 194 5.89 -20.39 -3.56
CA ASP A 194 6.51 -19.10 -3.82
C ASP A 194 6.46 -18.77 -5.32
N LEU A 195 6.90 -17.58 -5.66
CA LEU A 195 7.02 -17.10 -7.03
C LEU A 195 8.35 -17.52 -7.65
N ASP A 196 8.38 -17.50 -8.98
CA ASP A 196 9.63 -17.41 -9.73
C ASP A 196 10.07 -15.93 -9.70
N TRP A 197 10.87 -15.60 -8.67
CA TRP A 197 11.33 -14.23 -8.43
C TRP A 197 12.28 -13.73 -9.52
N ASP A 198 13.08 -14.61 -10.12
CA ASP A 198 14.00 -14.24 -11.20
C ASP A 198 13.23 -13.85 -12.46
N LYS A 199 12.17 -14.59 -12.80
CA LYS A 199 11.27 -14.21 -13.89
C LYS A 199 10.47 -12.96 -13.59
N ALA A 200 10.02 -12.76 -12.36
CA ALA A 200 9.34 -11.53 -11.97
C ALA A 200 10.26 -10.32 -12.14
N LEU A 201 11.51 -10.43 -11.70
CA LEU A 201 12.52 -9.38 -11.87
C LEU A 201 12.80 -9.10 -13.35
N ALA A 202 12.99 -10.14 -14.17
CA ALA A 202 13.18 -9.99 -15.61
C ALA A 202 11.99 -9.28 -16.29
N PHE A 203 10.75 -9.59 -15.84
CA PHE A 203 9.56 -8.88 -16.33
C PHE A 203 9.62 -7.38 -16.00
N VAL A 204 9.98 -7.01 -14.77
CA VAL A 204 10.11 -5.61 -14.35
C VAL A 204 11.17 -4.90 -15.18
N GLU A 205 12.34 -5.50 -15.34
CA GLU A 205 13.47 -4.97 -16.14
C GLU A 205 13.08 -4.71 -17.60
N ASN A 206 12.31 -5.61 -18.20
CA ASN A 206 11.80 -5.45 -19.57
C ASN A 206 10.90 -4.23 -19.76
N LEU A 207 10.32 -3.69 -18.68
CA LEU A 207 9.48 -2.49 -18.70
C LEU A 207 10.27 -1.21 -18.38
N MET A 208 11.50 -1.33 -17.88
CA MET A 208 12.37 -0.19 -17.59
C MET A 208 13.03 0.33 -18.88
N LYS A 209 13.17 1.64 -18.95
CA LYS A 209 13.85 2.32 -20.05
C LYS A 209 15.36 2.31 -19.83
N GLN A 210 16.08 1.86 -20.81
CA GLN A 210 17.55 1.78 -20.75
C GLN A 210 18.21 3.06 -21.22
N ASP A 211 17.56 3.83 -22.09
CA ASP A 211 18.10 5.03 -22.73
C ASP A 211 17.02 6.11 -22.92
N GLY A 212 17.46 7.26 -23.45
CA GLY A 212 16.58 8.37 -23.78
C GLY A 212 16.20 9.24 -22.58
N PRO A 213 15.23 10.15 -22.76
CA PRO A 213 14.83 11.09 -21.71
C PRO A 213 14.17 10.40 -20.50
N ASP A 214 13.59 9.23 -20.72
CA ASP A 214 12.91 8.44 -19.69
C ASP A 214 13.80 7.31 -19.14
N ALA A 215 15.14 7.33 -19.35
CA ALA A 215 16.06 6.31 -18.82
C ALA A 215 15.89 6.12 -17.30
N GLY A 216 15.85 4.87 -16.84
CA GLY A 216 15.56 4.47 -15.48
C GLY A 216 14.07 4.41 -15.14
N GLY A 217 13.20 5.08 -15.87
CA GLY A 217 11.77 5.03 -15.68
C GLY A 217 11.12 3.74 -16.19
N ALA A 218 9.92 3.42 -15.73
CA ALA A 218 9.20 2.22 -16.13
C ALA A 218 7.85 2.54 -16.81
N ALA A 219 7.50 1.73 -17.82
CA ALA A 219 6.22 1.75 -18.50
C ALA A 219 5.22 0.78 -17.83
N TYR A 220 3.93 0.98 -18.04
CA TYR A 220 2.86 0.14 -17.49
C TYR A 220 2.96 -1.31 -17.99
N ASN A 221 3.11 -1.50 -19.28
CA ASN A 221 3.38 -2.78 -19.93
C ASN A 221 4.01 -2.53 -21.31
N ALA A 222 4.38 -3.59 -22.02
CA ALA A 222 5.05 -3.49 -23.33
C ALA A 222 4.15 -3.00 -24.50
N ARG A 223 2.82 -2.83 -24.28
CA ARG A 223 1.86 -2.60 -25.38
C ARG A 223 1.01 -1.36 -25.23
N THR A 224 0.63 -1.02 -23.99
CA THR A 224 -0.37 0.03 -23.73
C THR A 224 0.31 1.37 -23.44
N PRO A 225 0.12 2.40 -24.27
CA PRO A 225 0.73 3.71 -24.09
C PRO A 225 -0.04 4.54 -23.04
N GLN A 226 0.01 4.16 -21.76
CA GLN A 226 -0.71 4.88 -20.69
C GLN A 226 -0.25 6.33 -20.57
N ALA A 227 1.07 6.57 -20.59
CA ALA A 227 1.68 7.90 -20.57
C ALA A 227 2.02 8.42 -21.98
N GLY A 228 1.48 7.78 -23.02
CA GLY A 228 1.79 8.13 -24.40
C GLY A 228 3.01 7.41 -24.98
N ARG A 229 3.49 7.94 -26.08
CA ARG A 229 4.66 7.41 -26.83
C ARG A 229 5.66 8.52 -27.04
N GLU A 230 6.92 8.14 -27.16
CA GLU A 230 8.00 9.00 -27.58
C GLU A 230 8.64 8.45 -28.85
N THR A 231 9.18 9.35 -29.66
CA THR A 231 9.96 8.98 -30.84
C THR A 231 11.37 9.55 -30.64
N ASN A 232 12.37 8.68 -30.63
CA ASN A 232 13.77 9.12 -30.48
C ASN A 232 14.31 9.73 -31.77
N ALA A 233 15.55 10.26 -31.73
CA ALA A 233 16.20 10.90 -32.86
C ALA A 233 16.41 9.96 -34.07
N THR A 234 16.36 8.64 -33.87
CA THR A 234 16.48 7.63 -34.95
C THR A 234 15.13 7.19 -35.51
N GLY A 235 14.00 7.81 -35.06
CA GLY A 235 12.65 7.47 -35.51
C GLY A 235 12.06 6.25 -34.80
N ARG A 236 12.74 5.66 -33.81
CA ARG A 236 12.19 4.54 -33.02
C ARG A 236 11.13 5.04 -32.05
N VAL A 237 9.95 4.43 -32.11
CA VAL A 237 8.85 4.71 -31.19
C VAL A 237 8.94 3.80 -29.97
N SER A 238 8.86 4.37 -28.77
CA SER A 238 8.79 3.64 -27.53
C SER A 238 7.65 4.15 -26.63
N LEU A 239 7.21 3.36 -25.65
CA LEU A 239 6.23 3.78 -24.67
C LEU A 239 6.91 4.66 -23.63
N ARG A 240 6.23 5.73 -23.17
CA ARG A 240 6.77 6.58 -22.12
C ARG A 240 6.68 5.91 -20.75
N ALA A 241 7.71 6.17 -19.93
CA ALA A 241 7.68 5.89 -18.51
C ALA A 241 6.84 6.94 -17.75
N TYR A 242 6.45 6.63 -16.52
CA TYR A 242 5.75 7.57 -15.65
C TYR A 242 5.89 7.24 -14.16
N GLY A 243 5.58 8.21 -13.30
CA GLY A 243 5.89 8.20 -11.88
C GLY A 243 5.44 6.95 -11.16
N SER A 244 4.13 6.67 -11.11
CA SER A 244 3.63 5.53 -10.32
C SER A 244 4.18 4.18 -10.80
N MET A 245 4.46 4.00 -12.09
CA MET A 245 5.07 2.75 -12.56
C MET A 245 6.54 2.65 -12.23
N THR A 246 7.27 3.76 -12.22
CA THR A 246 8.67 3.74 -11.80
C THR A 246 8.79 3.41 -10.31
N TYR A 247 7.94 3.97 -9.46
CA TYR A 247 7.88 3.55 -8.04
C TYR A 247 7.41 2.10 -7.88
N ALA A 248 6.48 1.62 -8.70
CA ALA A 248 6.09 0.21 -8.72
C ALA A 248 7.26 -0.71 -9.10
N ALA A 249 8.12 -0.29 -10.03
CA ALA A 249 9.34 -1.02 -10.37
C ALA A 249 10.33 -1.05 -9.19
N VAL A 250 10.58 0.10 -8.53
CA VAL A 250 11.42 0.16 -7.32
C VAL A 250 10.90 -0.79 -6.25
N LEU A 251 9.62 -0.72 -5.92
CA LEU A 251 9.00 -1.61 -4.93
C LEU A 251 9.15 -3.09 -5.30
N SER A 252 8.90 -3.44 -6.57
CA SER A 252 9.02 -4.80 -7.08
C SER A 252 10.45 -5.33 -6.97
N MET A 253 11.45 -4.51 -7.32
CA MET A 253 12.87 -4.84 -7.19
C MET A 253 13.27 -5.06 -5.73
N CYS A 254 12.81 -4.21 -4.80
CA CYS A 254 13.04 -4.39 -3.36
C CYS A 254 12.43 -5.71 -2.85
N HIS A 255 11.20 -6.04 -3.28
CA HIS A 255 10.59 -7.33 -2.93
C HIS A 255 11.33 -8.52 -3.52
N ALA A 256 11.98 -8.37 -4.67
CA ALA A 256 12.93 -9.36 -5.22
C ALA A 256 14.31 -9.33 -4.54
N ARG A 257 14.45 -8.63 -3.40
CA ARG A 257 15.66 -8.51 -2.58
C ARG A 257 16.81 -7.72 -3.20
N LEU A 258 16.52 -6.82 -4.11
CA LEU A 258 17.47 -5.81 -4.54
C LEU A 258 17.43 -4.64 -3.55
N ASP A 259 18.59 -4.09 -3.25
CA ASP A 259 18.72 -2.90 -2.42
C ASP A 259 19.00 -1.63 -3.26
N ARG A 260 19.06 -0.48 -2.59
CA ARG A 260 19.36 0.81 -3.24
C ARG A 260 20.76 0.89 -3.86
N GLY A 261 21.66 -0.04 -3.58
CA GLY A 261 22.98 -0.15 -4.18
C GLY A 261 22.94 -0.84 -5.55
N ASP A 262 21.88 -1.57 -5.87
CA ASP A 262 21.73 -2.19 -7.19
C ASP A 262 21.58 -1.13 -8.28
N PRO A 263 22.33 -1.24 -9.40
CA PRO A 263 22.29 -0.25 -10.48
C PRO A 263 20.88 0.04 -11.03
N ARG A 264 20.00 -0.98 -11.08
CA ARG A 264 18.62 -0.86 -11.60
C ARG A 264 17.76 -0.03 -10.68
N VAL A 265 17.85 -0.27 -9.37
CA VAL A 265 17.15 0.51 -8.33
C VAL A 265 17.64 1.94 -8.34
N ARG A 266 18.98 2.15 -8.43
CA ARG A 266 19.55 3.49 -8.48
C ARG A 266 19.09 4.28 -9.71
N GLN A 267 19.10 3.67 -10.91
CA GLN A 267 18.61 4.33 -12.13
C GLN A 267 17.13 4.71 -12.02
N ALA A 268 16.30 3.85 -11.42
CA ALA A 268 14.89 4.17 -11.18
C ALA A 268 14.73 5.34 -10.19
N LEU A 269 15.54 5.41 -9.13
CA LEU A 269 15.54 6.52 -8.20
C LEU A 269 16.06 7.82 -8.83
N GLU A 270 17.03 7.76 -9.73
CA GLU A 270 17.50 8.90 -10.53
C GLU A 270 16.38 9.46 -11.43
N TYR A 271 15.58 8.58 -12.06
CA TYR A 271 14.37 9.00 -12.77
C TYR A 271 13.37 9.67 -11.83
N CYS A 272 13.10 9.08 -10.67
CA CYS A 272 12.20 9.67 -9.67
C CYS A 272 12.67 11.05 -9.20
N GLN A 273 13.99 11.23 -9.02
CA GLN A 273 14.57 12.53 -8.67
C GLN A 273 14.40 13.55 -9.79
N LYS A 274 14.68 13.16 -11.04
CA LYS A 274 14.58 14.03 -12.23
C LYS A 274 13.16 14.56 -12.43
N TYR A 275 12.16 13.74 -12.16
CA TYR A 275 10.75 14.06 -12.38
C TYR A 275 9.97 14.20 -11.06
N TRP A 276 10.66 14.59 -9.97
CA TRP A 276 10.01 14.76 -8.68
C TRP A 276 8.86 15.75 -8.77
N SER A 277 7.69 15.33 -8.36
CA SER A 277 6.50 16.15 -8.21
C SER A 277 5.54 15.47 -7.26
N LEU A 278 4.86 16.25 -6.43
CA LEU A 278 3.71 15.84 -5.65
C LEU A 278 2.42 16.55 -6.10
N ASP A 279 2.49 17.38 -7.14
CA ASP A 279 1.32 18.04 -7.72
C ASP A 279 0.63 17.18 -8.77
N GLU A 280 1.36 16.20 -9.30
CA GLU A 280 0.87 15.27 -10.31
C GLU A 280 1.56 13.90 -10.18
N ASN A 281 0.98 12.89 -10.80
CA ASN A 281 1.67 11.64 -11.13
C ASN A 281 2.53 11.90 -12.39
N PRO A 282 3.86 12.06 -12.25
CA PRO A 282 4.71 12.51 -13.35
C PRO A 282 4.50 11.72 -14.64
N GLY A 283 4.14 12.41 -15.72
CA GLY A 283 3.79 11.81 -17.01
C GLY A 283 2.33 11.39 -17.18
N MET A 284 1.50 11.48 -16.13
CA MET A 284 0.07 11.15 -16.15
C MET A 284 -0.82 12.30 -15.66
N GLY A 285 -0.25 13.42 -15.22
CA GLY A 285 -1.00 14.50 -14.61
C GLY A 285 -1.76 14.04 -13.36
N SER A 286 -3.02 14.41 -13.20
CA SER A 286 -3.84 14.01 -12.06
C SER A 286 -4.36 12.57 -12.11
N GLN A 287 -4.07 11.78 -13.16
CA GLN A 287 -4.56 10.42 -13.28
C GLN A 287 -3.86 9.47 -12.30
N GLY A 288 -4.62 8.82 -11.43
CA GLY A 288 -4.08 7.88 -10.45
C GLY A 288 -3.17 8.54 -9.41
N LEU A 289 -3.52 9.74 -8.95
CA LEU A 289 -2.69 10.57 -8.07
C LEU A 289 -2.58 9.98 -6.66
N TYR A 290 -3.67 9.44 -6.10
CA TYR A 290 -3.64 8.84 -4.77
C TYR A 290 -2.97 7.46 -4.76
N TYR A 291 -3.17 6.68 -5.82
CA TYR A 291 -2.35 5.49 -6.04
C TYR A 291 -0.86 5.83 -6.17
N PHE A 292 -0.53 6.93 -6.87
CA PHE A 292 0.86 7.39 -6.97
C PHE A 292 1.45 7.75 -5.60
N TYR A 293 0.72 8.41 -4.72
CA TYR A 293 1.20 8.72 -3.38
C TYR A 293 1.44 7.45 -2.54
N ASP A 294 0.52 6.48 -2.58
CA ASP A 294 0.68 5.19 -1.89
C ASP A 294 1.92 4.43 -2.40
N ILE A 295 2.02 4.23 -3.70
CA ILE A 295 3.12 3.44 -4.27
C ILE A 295 4.49 4.14 -4.11
N LEU A 296 4.54 5.48 -4.14
CA LEU A 296 5.72 6.28 -3.85
C LEU A 296 6.20 6.03 -2.42
N ALA A 297 5.30 6.18 -1.45
CA ALA A 297 5.63 6.00 -0.04
C ALA A 297 6.13 4.57 0.24
N ARG A 298 5.44 3.57 -0.28
CA ARG A 298 5.81 2.15 -0.13
C ARG A 298 7.14 1.83 -0.79
N ALA A 299 7.39 2.34 -1.99
CA ALA A 299 8.64 2.10 -2.71
C ALA A 299 9.84 2.71 -2.00
N LEU A 300 9.73 3.98 -1.55
CA LEU A 300 10.82 4.67 -0.88
C LEU A 300 11.08 4.11 0.53
N ALA A 301 10.03 3.67 1.25
CA ALA A 301 10.18 2.97 2.52
C ALA A 301 10.89 1.62 2.33
N ALA A 302 10.46 0.79 1.36
CA ALA A 302 11.07 -0.50 1.07
C ALA A 302 12.53 -0.37 0.61
N ALA A 303 12.85 0.65 -0.19
CA ALA A 303 14.21 0.96 -0.60
C ALA A 303 15.05 1.62 0.52
N GLN A 304 14.48 1.89 1.69
CA GLN A 304 15.11 2.57 2.83
C GLN A 304 15.76 3.91 2.43
N VAL A 305 15.07 4.67 1.60
CA VAL A 305 15.53 5.97 1.10
C VAL A 305 15.00 7.07 2.00
N ALA A 306 15.89 7.86 2.59
CA ALA A 306 15.51 9.00 3.44
C ALA A 306 15.10 10.23 2.60
N ALA A 307 15.77 10.44 1.47
CA ALA A 307 15.51 11.57 0.57
C ALA A 307 15.67 11.17 -0.90
N VAL A 308 14.92 11.80 -1.79
CA VAL A 308 15.03 11.69 -3.25
C VAL A 308 15.68 12.98 -3.75
N GLY A 309 16.99 12.93 -4.02
CA GLY A 309 17.76 14.15 -4.25
C GLY A 309 17.76 15.04 -3.00
N GLU A 310 17.25 16.28 -3.13
CA GLU A 310 17.12 17.25 -2.02
C GLU A 310 15.76 17.15 -1.29
N HIS A 311 14.88 16.28 -1.74
CA HIS A 311 13.51 16.15 -1.24
C HIS A 311 13.39 15.19 -0.08
N ASP A 312 13.04 15.68 1.08
CA ASP A 312 12.57 14.88 2.22
C ASP A 312 11.15 14.41 1.92
N TRP A 313 11.05 13.25 1.28
CA TRP A 313 9.79 12.74 0.75
C TRP A 313 8.72 12.53 1.84
N ARG A 314 9.12 12.15 3.06
CA ARG A 314 8.17 11.95 4.16
C ARG A 314 7.51 13.25 4.56
N ARG A 315 8.32 14.28 4.78
CA ARG A 315 7.84 15.60 5.18
C ARG A 315 7.02 16.25 4.07
N GLU A 316 7.51 16.19 2.83
CA GLU A 316 6.83 16.81 1.69
C GLU A 316 5.51 16.12 1.37
N LEU A 317 5.48 14.78 1.34
CA LEU A 317 4.27 14.01 1.09
C LEU A 317 3.23 14.18 2.21
N ALA A 318 3.65 14.16 3.48
CA ALA A 318 2.77 14.43 4.60
C ALA A 318 2.14 15.83 4.50
N ALA A 319 2.94 16.87 4.25
CA ALA A 319 2.45 18.23 4.07
C ALA A 319 1.47 18.34 2.89
N LYS A 320 1.79 17.67 1.76
CA LYS A 320 0.93 17.63 0.57
C LYS A 320 -0.42 16.97 0.89
N LEU A 321 -0.42 15.78 1.47
CA LEU A 321 -1.65 15.07 1.81
C LEU A 321 -2.49 15.83 2.84
N CYS A 322 -1.87 16.41 3.88
CA CYS A 322 -2.59 17.25 4.83
C CYS A 322 -3.26 18.46 4.14
N SER A 323 -2.61 19.08 3.14
CA SER A 323 -3.18 20.20 2.40
C SER A 323 -4.35 19.81 1.49
N LEU A 324 -4.40 18.57 1.04
CA LEU A 324 -5.45 18.04 0.15
C LEU A 324 -6.64 17.44 0.91
N GLN A 325 -6.55 17.32 2.24
CA GLN A 325 -7.63 16.74 3.04
C GLN A 325 -8.88 17.62 3.02
N ARG A 326 -10.01 17.02 2.76
CA ARG A 326 -11.31 17.69 2.73
C ARG A 326 -11.85 17.93 4.14
N PRO A 327 -12.80 18.87 4.31
CA PRO A 327 -13.36 19.17 5.64
C PRO A 327 -14.01 17.97 6.35
N ASP A 328 -14.50 16.97 5.60
CA ASP A 328 -15.07 15.73 6.13
C ASP A 328 -14.03 14.68 6.52
N GLY A 329 -12.75 15.00 6.38
CA GLY A 329 -11.62 14.12 6.67
C GLY A 329 -11.21 13.22 5.50
N SER A 330 -11.93 13.24 4.39
CA SER A 330 -11.64 12.40 3.23
C SER A 330 -10.62 13.02 2.28
N TRP A 331 -10.16 12.19 1.34
CA TRP A 331 -9.49 12.61 0.10
C TRP A 331 -10.27 12.11 -1.10
N MET A 332 -10.18 12.83 -2.19
CA MET A 332 -10.82 12.48 -3.47
C MET A 332 -10.09 13.18 -4.61
N ASN A 333 -9.95 12.52 -5.74
CA ASN A 333 -9.43 13.09 -6.97
C ASN A 333 -10.59 13.58 -7.85
N ASP A 334 -10.45 14.75 -8.43
CA ASP A 334 -11.41 15.24 -9.43
C ASP A 334 -11.33 14.46 -10.76
N ASN A 335 -10.20 13.76 -10.97
CA ASN A 335 -10.02 12.87 -12.09
C ASN A 335 -10.54 11.48 -11.76
N ASN A 336 -11.63 11.09 -12.39
CA ASN A 336 -12.33 9.81 -12.17
C ASN A 336 -11.55 8.58 -12.72
N ARG A 337 -10.46 8.76 -13.45
CA ARG A 337 -9.70 7.62 -13.95
C ARG A 337 -9.16 6.78 -12.79
N PHE A 338 -9.21 5.46 -12.95
CA PHE A 338 -8.82 4.49 -11.91
C PHE A 338 -9.67 4.57 -10.63
N TRP A 339 -10.91 5.08 -10.77
CA TRP A 339 -11.91 5.18 -9.68
C TRP A 339 -11.55 6.13 -8.55
N GLU A 340 -10.62 7.03 -8.75
CA GLU A 340 -10.21 7.99 -7.73
C GLU A 340 -11.22 9.12 -7.44
N SER A 341 -12.39 9.10 -8.09
CA SER A 341 -13.57 9.85 -7.62
C SER A 341 -14.30 9.17 -6.44
N ASP A 342 -13.87 7.95 -6.04
CA ASP A 342 -14.34 7.30 -4.82
C ASP A 342 -13.54 7.80 -3.62
N PRO A 343 -14.15 8.54 -2.68
CA PRO A 343 -13.42 9.08 -1.53
C PRO A 343 -12.95 7.98 -0.58
N VAL A 344 -13.59 6.80 -0.54
CA VAL A 344 -13.11 5.67 0.27
C VAL A 344 -11.76 5.16 -0.25
N LEU A 345 -11.65 4.98 -1.57
CA LEU A 345 -10.41 4.53 -2.20
C LEU A 345 -9.27 5.52 -1.94
N CYS A 346 -9.50 6.80 -2.25
CA CYS A 346 -8.47 7.83 -2.08
C CYS A 346 -8.08 8.02 -0.62
N THR A 347 -9.05 7.96 0.31
CA THR A 347 -8.76 8.05 1.75
C THR A 347 -7.93 6.86 2.23
N SER A 348 -8.21 5.65 1.74
CA SER A 348 -7.42 4.47 2.09
C SER A 348 -5.97 4.61 1.60
N PHE A 349 -5.74 5.02 0.35
CA PHE A 349 -4.40 5.27 -0.17
C PHE A 349 -3.67 6.40 0.58
N ALA A 350 -4.36 7.51 0.85
CA ALA A 350 -3.78 8.63 1.58
C ALA A 350 -3.35 8.23 3.00
N LEU A 351 -4.17 7.46 3.72
CA LEU A 351 -3.83 6.97 5.06
C LEU A 351 -2.63 6.03 5.02
N LEU A 352 -2.60 5.06 4.08
CA LEU A 352 -1.47 4.14 3.94
C LEU A 352 -0.16 4.88 3.65
N ALA A 353 -0.21 5.94 2.83
CA ALA A 353 0.94 6.78 2.56
C ALA A 353 1.37 7.62 3.77
N LEU A 354 0.41 8.24 4.49
CA LEU A 354 0.68 9.05 5.69
C LEU A 354 1.30 8.23 6.83
N GLU A 355 0.87 6.98 7.00
CA GLU A 355 1.47 6.09 8.01
C GLU A 355 2.96 5.83 7.74
N LEU A 356 3.36 5.73 6.48
CA LEU A 356 4.77 5.58 6.10
C LEU A 356 5.56 6.89 6.20
N CYS A 357 4.87 8.03 6.29
CA CYS A 357 5.50 9.33 6.55
C CYS A 357 5.83 9.56 8.02
N ARG A 358 5.26 8.79 8.95
CA ARG A 358 5.63 8.87 10.36
C ARG A 358 7.10 8.51 10.53
N GLU A 359 7.84 9.32 11.28
CA GLU A 359 9.18 8.94 11.68
C GLU A 359 9.12 7.69 12.58
N PRO A 360 10.02 6.72 12.39
CA PRO A 360 10.11 5.61 13.34
C PRO A 360 10.39 6.19 14.73
N ALA A 361 9.70 5.68 15.77
CA ALA A 361 9.89 6.14 17.14
C ALA A 361 11.37 6.06 17.51
N PRO A 362 11.94 7.07 18.20
CA PRO A 362 13.34 7.03 18.62
C PRO A 362 13.62 5.76 19.45
N GLY A 363 14.46 4.87 18.94
CA GLY A 363 14.80 3.59 19.59
C GLY A 363 13.88 2.41 19.25
N GLY A 364 12.91 2.59 18.35
CA GLY A 364 12.23 1.48 17.72
C GLY A 364 13.17 0.84 16.70
N GLU A 365 13.47 -0.44 16.87
CA GLU A 365 13.98 -1.24 15.75
C GLU A 365 13.06 -1.00 14.56
N THR A 366 13.63 -0.69 13.38
CA THR A 366 12.86 -0.73 12.14
C THR A 366 12.07 -2.03 12.17
N PRO A 367 10.74 -2.00 12.02
CA PRO A 367 9.97 -3.23 12.07
C PRO A 367 10.66 -4.23 11.14
N ASP A 368 11.08 -5.35 11.70
CA ASP A 368 11.64 -6.45 10.91
C ASP A 368 10.61 -6.75 9.83
N GLU A 369 10.98 -6.50 8.56
CA GLU A 369 10.07 -6.67 7.41
C GLU A 369 9.51 -8.09 7.30
N THR A 370 10.02 -9.02 8.14
CA THR A 370 9.45 -10.34 8.34
C THR A 370 8.22 -10.34 9.26
N ARG A 371 7.90 -9.20 9.92
CA ARG A 371 6.72 -9.03 10.79
C ARG A 371 5.66 -8.07 10.25
N MET A 372 5.92 -7.43 9.10
CA MET A 372 4.91 -6.65 8.39
C MET A 372 4.34 -7.38 7.20
#